data_5a7e9bcd32c294dabcabe3182fb4316c
#
_entry.id   5a7e9bcd32c294dabcabe3182fb4316c
#
_cell.length_a   1.000
_cell.length_b   1.000
_cell.length_c   1.000
_cell.angle_alpha   90.00
_cell.angle_beta   90.00
_cell.angle_gamma   90.00
#
_symmetry.space_group_name_H-M   'P 1'
#
loop_
_entity.id
_entity.type
_entity.pdbx_description
1 polymer ?
#
loop_
_entity_poly.entity_id
_entity_poly.type
_entity_poly.pdbx_seq_one_letter_code
_entity_poly.pdbx_strand_id
1 'polypeptide(L)'
;MANDTNPKARAIAAFAEMFFEKARTKTSLSDLEREAIDLGHRCMAEALGLALEALDAHLSANRPKGLRSHDIRPRTLASEVGDVSFSIRRYRDECGCDVYPLADALDIAYGTRISPGAAEFLVEAAAHVSYAKAARLLARHGSSVRPQTVMACMRQAGRLCAEQDEAAALSLYRDGVVPEAESVEKELCMEADGTYFSVQGAAADDAPKRLEVKAMVAYAGKEARGGKVHRKRCAHHALVGTPERLWSEGVASAVGRKYDLSKIERVHLGGDGERWCRDAGRYLPKAEVAFHLDPWHVNHAVLACFADSKLAWNILEVINDGGKEEAVALLEACLDEGLAREKQARSVISYLKGNIDHIALDGPSLGTMESENQHLYGVRMDSFPCAWSVRGASDMARIISRRESGAQVPGCTREGSKGERRRGRREGKELSFYEKQGGSGKVVKSIGSGYLPPHQADTRKMAPGKAYALRKGMAIMDRGI
;
A
#
# COMPACT_ATOMS: atom_id res chain seq x y z
N MET A 1 49.74 -29.53 -3.73
CA MET A 1 48.74 -28.50 -3.40
C MET A 1 48.62 -27.62 -4.60
N ALA A 2 47.49 -27.70 -5.28
CA ALA A 2 47.26 -26.94 -6.51
C ALA A 2 47.23 -25.43 -6.15
N ASN A 3 48.06 -24.68 -6.86
CA ASN A 3 48.11 -23.22 -6.79
C ASN A 3 46.81 -22.69 -7.36
N ASP A 4 45.77 -22.63 -6.56
CA ASP A 4 44.43 -22.14 -6.99
C ASP A 4 44.54 -20.61 -7.09
N THR A 5 44.78 -20.13 -8.31
CA THR A 5 44.93 -18.71 -8.63
C THR A 5 43.58 -17.97 -8.68
N ASN A 6 42.46 -18.70 -8.43
CA ASN A 6 41.13 -18.14 -8.43
C ASN A 6 40.90 -17.27 -7.18
N PRO A 7 40.70 -15.95 -7.32
CA PRO A 7 40.49 -15.05 -6.19
C PRO A 7 39.29 -15.46 -5.31
N LYS A 8 38.24 -16.03 -5.90
CA LYS A 8 37.05 -16.51 -5.20
C LYS A 8 37.39 -17.71 -4.30
N ALA A 9 38.18 -18.66 -4.79
CA ALA A 9 38.57 -19.85 -3.99
C ALA A 9 39.44 -19.42 -2.80
N ARG A 10 40.35 -18.47 -3.01
CA ARG A 10 41.19 -17.91 -1.94
C ARG A 10 40.36 -17.18 -0.88
N ALA A 11 39.37 -16.39 -1.28
CA ALA A 11 38.49 -15.70 -0.34
C ALA A 11 37.64 -16.71 0.47
N ILE A 12 37.11 -17.75 -0.17
CA ILE A 12 36.36 -18.82 0.52
C ILE A 12 37.25 -19.57 1.52
N ALA A 13 38.48 -19.90 1.14
CA ALA A 13 39.42 -20.61 2.02
C ALA A 13 39.76 -19.73 3.25
N ALA A 14 40.07 -18.45 3.06
CA ALA A 14 40.34 -17.51 4.16
C ALA A 14 39.13 -17.38 5.10
N PHE A 15 37.91 -17.27 4.56
CA PHE A 15 36.71 -17.23 5.36
C PHE A 15 36.46 -18.53 6.13
N ALA A 16 36.68 -19.68 5.50
CA ALA A 16 36.53 -20.97 6.13
C ALA A 16 37.53 -21.17 7.31
N GLU A 17 38.77 -20.69 7.16
CA GLU A 17 39.78 -20.72 8.18
C GLU A 17 39.41 -19.83 9.39
N MET A 18 38.99 -18.58 9.13
CA MET A 18 38.49 -17.69 10.18
C MET A 18 37.28 -18.29 10.93
N PHE A 19 36.39 -18.93 10.18
CA PHE A 19 35.19 -19.56 10.75
C PHE A 19 35.53 -20.83 11.55
N PHE A 20 36.46 -21.62 11.07
CA PHE A 20 36.90 -22.85 11.76
C PHE A 20 37.43 -22.57 13.18
N GLU A 21 38.24 -21.54 13.36
CA GLU A 21 38.75 -21.16 14.69
C GLU A 21 37.63 -20.79 15.67
N LYS A 22 36.59 -20.12 15.17
CA LYS A 22 35.39 -19.82 15.97
C LYS A 22 34.50 -21.04 16.20
N ALA A 23 34.41 -21.93 15.21
CA ALA A 23 33.63 -23.17 15.31
C ALA A 23 34.11 -24.11 16.41
N ARG A 24 35.40 -24.13 16.68
CA ARG A 24 36.00 -25.00 17.73
C ARG A 24 35.43 -24.78 19.15
N THR A 25 34.84 -23.64 19.40
CA THR A 25 34.28 -23.27 20.72
C THR A 25 32.74 -23.36 20.77
N LYS A 26 32.08 -23.77 19.69
CA LYS A 26 30.62 -23.84 19.63
C LYS A 26 30.08 -25.24 19.87
N THR A 27 28.90 -25.32 20.49
CA THR A 27 28.31 -26.58 20.94
C THR A 27 27.08 -27.00 20.10
N SER A 28 26.56 -26.13 19.26
CA SER A 28 25.42 -26.44 18.42
C SER A 28 25.56 -25.89 16.98
N LEU A 29 24.94 -26.56 16.01
CA LEU A 29 24.89 -26.08 14.61
C LEU A 29 24.23 -24.71 14.49
N SER A 30 23.16 -24.46 15.26
CA SER A 30 22.49 -23.18 15.28
C SER A 30 23.39 -22.02 15.74
N ASP A 31 24.34 -22.27 16.66
CA ASP A 31 25.32 -21.28 17.07
C ASP A 31 26.37 -21.05 15.99
N LEU A 32 26.76 -22.12 15.27
CA LEU A 32 27.69 -22.03 14.14
C LEU A 32 27.07 -21.24 12.99
N GLU A 33 25.79 -21.47 12.65
CA GLU A 33 25.08 -20.73 11.62
C GLU A 33 25.00 -19.23 11.96
N ARG A 34 24.65 -18.87 13.20
CA ARG A 34 24.61 -17.47 13.65
C ARG A 34 25.98 -16.80 13.54
N GLU A 35 27.02 -17.46 14.00
CA GLU A 35 28.37 -16.92 13.91
C GLU A 35 28.84 -16.75 12.46
N ALA A 36 28.50 -17.71 11.56
CA ALA A 36 28.83 -17.61 10.15
C ALA A 36 28.10 -16.42 9.48
N ILE A 37 26.82 -16.18 9.82
CA ILE A 37 26.04 -15.04 9.35
C ILE A 37 26.67 -13.74 9.83
N ASP A 38 26.96 -13.63 11.15
CA ASP A 38 27.54 -12.41 11.74
C ASP A 38 28.93 -12.10 11.18
N LEU A 39 29.76 -13.11 10.99
CA LEU A 39 31.08 -12.97 10.37
C LEU A 39 30.94 -12.55 8.92
N GLY A 40 30.00 -13.17 8.16
CA GLY A 40 29.71 -12.86 6.78
C GLY A 40 29.30 -11.40 6.61
N HIS A 41 28.37 -10.92 7.43
CA HIS A 41 27.94 -9.51 7.40
C HIS A 41 29.09 -8.53 7.67
N ARG A 42 29.93 -8.80 8.68
CA ARG A 42 31.12 -7.96 8.97
C ARG A 42 32.10 -7.92 7.80
N CYS A 43 32.44 -9.08 7.24
CA CYS A 43 33.36 -9.16 6.10
C CYS A 43 32.80 -8.45 4.86
N MET A 44 31.49 -8.63 4.58
CA MET A 44 30.85 -7.95 3.44
C MET A 44 30.79 -6.43 3.63
N ALA A 45 30.47 -5.95 4.82
CA ALA A 45 30.41 -4.52 5.12
C ALA A 45 31.80 -3.86 5.00
N GLU A 46 32.84 -4.52 5.51
CA GLU A 46 34.23 -4.05 5.41
C GLU A 46 34.71 -4.05 3.95
N ALA A 47 34.48 -5.14 3.22
CA ALA A 47 34.84 -5.22 1.80
C ALA A 47 34.14 -4.14 0.95
N LEU A 48 32.86 -3.88 1.22
CA LEU A 48 32.11 -2.81 0.55
C LEU A 48 32.69 -1.44 0.91
N GLY A 49 33.05 -1.19 2.18
CA GLY A 49 33.70 0.05 2.61
C GLY A 49 35.00 0.31 1.85
N LEU A 50 35.88 -0.70 1.76
CA LEU A 50 37.13 -0.62 0.99
C LEU A 50 36.90 -0.37 -0.50
N ALA A 51 35.88 -1.02 -1.09
CA ALA A 51 35.51 -0.81 -2.48
C ALA A 51 35.01 0.64 -2.73
N LEU A 52 34.23 1.21 -1.81
CA LEU A 52 33.77 2.59 -1.89
C LEU A 52 34.93 3.58 -1.78
N GLU A 53 35.91 3.35 -0.92
CA GLU A 53 37.11 4.17 -0.81
C GLU A 53 37.97 4.09 -2.07
N ALA A 54 38.12 2.91 -2.66
CA ALA A 54 38.83 2.74 -3.93
C ALA A 54 38.11 3.46 -5.08
N LEU A 55 36.79 3.40 -5.13
CA LEU A 55 36.01 4.13 -6.12
C LEU A 55 36.11 5.65 -5.92
N ASP A 56 36.07 6.13 -4.68
CA ASP A 56 36.25 7.55 -4.34
C ASP A 56 37.65 8.06 -4.79
N ALA A 57 38.69 7.25 -4.61
CA ALA A 57 40.05 7.55 -5.09
C ALA A 57 40.11 7.62 -6.63
N HIS A 58 39.44 6.67 -7.32
CA HIS A 58 39.35 6.65 -8.78
C HIS A 58 38.64 7.92 -9.32
N LEU A 59 37.49 8.26 -8.74
CA LEU A 59 36.73 9.47 -9.09
C LEU A 59 37.53 10.74 -8.80
N SER A 60 38.33 10.76 -7.74
CA SER A 60 39.23 11.85 -7.41
C SER A 60 40.30 12.09 -8.49
N ALA A 61 40.90 11.00 -8.99
CA ALA A 61 41.91 11.06 -10.06
C ALA A 61 41.32 11.57 -11.38
N ASN A 62 40.06 11.27 -11.67
CA ASN A 62 39.35 11.60 -12.90
C ASN A 62 38.31 12.74 -12.70
N ARG A 63 38.50 13.58 -11.69
CA ARG A 63 37.49 14.60 -11.33
C ARG A 63 37.32 15.68 -12.39
N PRO A 64 36.13 16.23 -12.57
CA PRO A 64 35.87 17.39 -13.43
C PRO A 64 36.72 18.60 -13.05
N LYS A 65 37.10 19.41 -14.05
CA LYS A 65 37.74 20.70 -13.82
C LYS A 65 36.79 21.63 -13.04
N GLY A 66 37.34 22.50 -12.17
CA GLY A 66 36.57 23.44 -11.36
C GLY A 66 36.24 22.94 -9.94
N LEU A 67 36.42 21.68 -9.64
CA LEU A 67 36.26 21.15 -8.28
C LEU A 67 37.55 21.32 -7.46
N ARG A 68 37.47 22.07 -6.35
CA ARG A 68 38.57 22.26 -5.39
C ARG A 68 38.43 21.26 -4.24
N SER A 69 39.48 20.48 -3.96
CA SER A 69 39.52 19.60 -2.82
C SER A 69 39.35 20.38 -1.52
N HIS A 70 38.49 19.88 -0.61
CA HIS A 70 38.24 20.52 0.66
C HIS A 70 38.73 19.67 1.83
N ASP A 71 38.12 18.50 2.10
CA ASP A 71 38.50 17.57 3.17
C ASP A 71 38.09 16.13 2.83
N ILE A 72 38.49 15.20 3.70
CA ILE A 72 38.04 13.79 3.70
C ILE A 72 37.23 13.59 4.98
N ARG A 73 36.10 12.97 4.90
CA ARG A 73 35.17 12.73 6.03
C ARG A 73 34.85 11.28 6.21
N PRO A 74 34.90 10.78 7.44
CA PRO A 74 34.39 9.45 7.74
C PRO A 74 32.86 9.44 7.57
N ARG A 75 32.33 8.36 7.05
CA ARG A 75 30.89 8.12 6.86
C ARG A 75 30.56 6.69 7.19
N THR A 76 29.41 6.46 7.84
CA THR A 76 28.86 5.14 8.04
C THR A 76 27.43 5.11 7.50
N LEU A 77 27.13 4.07 6.72
CA LEU A 77 25.79 3.79 6.19
C LEU A 77 25.31 2.47 6.77
N ALA A 78 24.14 2.47 7.37
CA ALA A 78 23.38 1.25 7.62
C ALA A 78 22.98 0.65 6.28
N SER A 79 23.34 -0.61 6.04
CA SER A 79 23.07 -1.31 4.79
C SER A 79 22.52 -2.71 5.04
N GLU A 80 22.09 -3.39 3.98
CA GLU A 80 21.65 -4.78 4.07
C GLU A 80 22.78 -5.79 4.35
N VAL A 81 24.02 -5.37 4.22
CA VAL A 81 25.18 -6.22 4.53
C VAL A 81 25.87 -5.86 5.83
N GLY A 82 25.30 -4.96 6.61
CA GLY A 82 25.86 -4.42 7.84
C GLY A 82 26.18 -2.94 7.76
N ASP A 83 26.72 -2.39 8.84
CA ASP A 83 27.15 -0.99 8.89
C ASP A 83 28.44 -0.79 8.08
N VAL A 84 28.32 -0.13 6.93
CA VAL A 84 29.43 0.13 6.00
C VAL A 84 30.09 1.46 6.36
N SER A 85 31.36 1.39 6.83
CA SER A 85 32.16 2.57 7.17
C SER A 85 33.21 2.81 6.11
N PHE A 86 33.34 4.04 5.65
CA PHE A 86 34.29 4.46 4.63
C PHE A 86 34.59 5.96 4.74
N SER A 87 35.67 6.38 4.10
CA SER A 87 36.08 7.78 3.99
C SER A 87 35.65 8.33 2.63
N ILE A 88 35.04 9.52 2.60
CA ILE A 88 34.57 10.17 1.37
C ILE A 88 35.19 11.57 1.21
N ARG A 89 35.69 11.90 0.01
CA ARG A 89 36.23 13.22 -0.33
C ARG A 89 35.13 14.22 -0.59
N ARG A 90 35.25 15.38 0.02
CA ARG A 90 34.44 16.55 -0.23
C ARG A 90 35.18 17.56 -1.06
N TYR A 91 34.49 18.09 -2.05
CA TYR A 91 34.95 19.16 -2.92
C TYR A 91 34.06 20.38 -2.79
N ARG A 92 34.54 21.52 -3.25
CA ARG A 92 33.74 22.72 -3.49
C ARG A 92 33.78 23.07 -4.97
N ASP A 93 32.61 23.40 -5.52
CA ASP A 93 32.47 23.93 -6.87
C ASP A 93 32.83 25.42 -6.92
N GLU A 94 32.72 26.02 -8.10
CA GLU A 94 32.99 27.44 -8.34
C GLU A 94 32.05 28.37 -7.56
N CYS A 95 30.85 27.89 -7.22
CA CYS A 95 29.88 28.63 -6.42
C CYS A 95 30.09 28.43 -4.89
N GLY A 96 31.12 27.68 -4.48
CA GLY A 96 31.40 27.35 -3.08
C GLY A 96 30.45 26.28 -2.47
N CYS A 97 29.67 25.60 -3.28
CA CYS A 97 28.80 24.51 -2.84
C CYS A 97 29.58 23.21 -2.63
N ASP A 98 29.22 22.45 -1.57
CA ASP A 98 29.81 21.16 -1.29
C ASP A 98 29.36 20.09 -2.32
N VAL A 99 30.35 19.40 -2.92
CA VAL A 99 30.16 18.32 -3.90
C VAL A 99 30.86 17.07 -3.43
N TYR A 100 30.17 15.92 -3.56
CA TYR A 100 30.71 14.62 -3.21
C TYR A 100 30.58 13.66 -4.42
N PRO A 101 31.63 13.57 -5.28
CA PRO A 101 31.55 12.80 -6.53
C PRO A 101 31.13 11.33 -6.32
N LEU A 102 31.59 10.68 -5.24
CA LEU A 102 31.18 9.31 -4.91
C LEU A 102 29.69 9.23 -4.60
N ALA A 103 29.16 10.17 -3.82
CA ALA A 103 27.73 10.19 -3.49
C ALA A 103 26.86 10.52 -4.72
N ASP A 104 27.39 11.35 -5.63
CA ASP A 104 26.75 11.67 -6.89
C ASP A 104 26.73 10.49 -7.86
N ALA A 105 27.84 9.74 -7.95
CA ALA A 105 27.97 8.58 -8.84
C ALA A 105 27.11 7.38 -8.39
N LEU A 106 26.87 7.24 -7.10
CA LEU A 106 26.10 6.14 -6.50
C LEU A 106 24.69 6.54 -6.02
N ASP A 107 24.25 7.73 -6.38
CA ASP A 107 22.94 8.28 -6.04
C ASP A 107 22.64 8.26 -4.52
N ILE A 108 23.67 8.47 -3.71
CA ILE A 108 23.55 8.50 -2.25
C ILE A 108 23.15 9.91 -1.81
N ALA A 109 21.99 10.05 -1.19
CA ALA A 109 21.51 11.34 -0.72
C ALA A 109 22.44 11.96 0.35
N TYR A 110 22.61 13.31 0.29
CA TYR A 110 23.41 14.01 1.29
C TYR A 110 22.82 13.88 2.70
N GLY A 111 23.70 13.59 3.67
CA GLY A 111 23.32 13.50 5.09
C GLY A 111 22.55 12.25 5.46
N THR A 112 22.22 11.36 4.52
CA THR A 112 21.62 10.08 4.85
C THR A 112 22.63 9.18 5.57
N ARG A 113 22.14 8.39 6.52
CA ARG A 113 22.89 7.34 7.21
C ARG A 113 22.40 5.95 6.83
N ILE A 114 21.58 5.87 5.77
CA ILE A 114 20.99 4.62 5.29
C ILE A 114 21.34 4.46 3.81
N SER A 115 21.70 3.27 3.40
CA SER A 115 21.92 2.96 1.98
C SER A 115 20.58 2.85 1.24
N PRO A 116 20.55 3.06 -0.09
CA PRO A 116 19.32 2.87 -0.88
C PRO A 116 18.72 1.46 -0.69
N GLY A 117 19.52 0.40 -0.75
CA GLY A 117 19.05 -0.98 -0.56
C GLY A 117 18.44 -1.20 0.83
N ALA A 118 19.10 -0.73 1.91
CA ALA A 118 18.52 -0.83 3.25
C ALA A 118 17.21 -0.02 3.39
N ALA A 119 17.09 1.09 2.70
CA ALA A 119 15.85 1.86 2.70
C ALA A 119 14.72 1.10 1.97
N GLU A 120 15.01 0.48 0.83
CA GLU A 120 14.08 -0.38 0.09
C GLU A 120 13.66 -1.59 0.93
N PHE A 121 14.62 -2.29 1.54
CA PHE A 121 14.33 -3.39 2.48
C PHE A 121 13.40 -2.95 3.62
N LEU A 122 13.65 -1.78 4.22
CA LEU A 122 12.83 -1.28 5.33
C LEU A 122 11.42 -0.90 4.87
N VAL A 123 11.26 -0.32 3.69
CA VAL A 123 9.95 0.01 3.11
C VAL A 123 9.18 -1.28 2.83
N GLU A 124 9.84 -2.27 2.23
CA GLU A 124 9.26 -3.58 1.95
C GLU A 124 8.81 -4.27 3.25
N ALA A 125 9.70 -4.39 4.23
CA ALA A 125 9.38 -5.00 5.52
C ALA A 125 8.27 -4.23 6.27
N ALA A 126 8.29 -2.89 6.24
CA ALA A 126 7.33 -2.06 6.95
C ALA A 126 5.92 -2.09 6.34
N ALA A 127 5.79 -2.46 5.07
CA ALA A 127 4.49 -2.71 4.45
C ALA A 127 3.79 -3.96 5.04
N HIS A 128 4.53 -4.87 5.67
CA HIS A 128 3.98 -6.09 6.28
C HIS A 128 3.97 -6.07 7.82
N VAL A 129 4.96 -5.41 8.43
CA VAL A 129 5.13 -5.44 9.89
C VAL A 129 5.27 -4.01 10.47
N SER A 130 5.20 -3.89 11.81
CA SER A 130 5.41 -2.60 12.46
C SER A 130 6.83 -2.06 12.21
N TYR A 131 7.00 -0.74 12.25
CA TYR A 131 8.30 -0.08 12.07
C TYR A 131 9.38 -0.61 13.03
N ALA A 132 8.99 -0.94 14.26
CA ALA A 132 9.90 -1.54 15.23
C ALA A 132 10.33 -2.98 14.84
N LYS A 133 9.42 -3.76 14.24
CA LYS A 133 9.75 -5.10 13.73
C LYS A 133 10.62 -5.00 12.47
N ALA A 134 10.33 -4.10 11.54
CA ALA A 134 11.15 -3.87 10.35
C ALA A 134 12.58 -3.46 10.73
N ALA A 135 12.75 -2.54 11.70
CA ALA A 135 14.08 -2.18 12.22
C ALA A 135 14.82 -3.38 12.81
N ARG A 136 14.12 -4.27 13.54
CA ARG A 136 14.71 -5.51 14.09
C ARG A 136 15.08 -6.54 13.00
N LEU A 137 14.34 -6.56 11.89
CA LEU A 137 14.71 -7.42 10.75
C LEU A 137 16.02 -6.95 10.14
N LEU A 138 16.20 -5.65 9.91
CA LEU A 138 17.47 -5.11 9.39
C LEU A 138 18.63 -5.34 10.38
N ALA A 139 18.37 -5.30 11.69
CA ALA A 139 19.39 -5.57 12.70
C ALA A 139 19.99 -7.00 12.62
N ARG A 140 19.25 -7.97 12.06
CA ARG A 140 19.76 -9.31 11.76
C ARG A 140 20.81 -9.32 10.65
N HIS A 141 20.84 -8.28 9.84
CA HIS A 141 21.83 -8.06 8.77
C HIS A 141 23.01 -7.21 9.25
N GLY A 142 23.15 -6.98 10.57
CA GLY A 142 24.26 -6.25 11.16
C GLY A 142 24.13 -4.74 11.17
N SER A 143 22.96 -4.19 10.77
CA SER A 143 22.71 -2.73 10.80
C SER A 143 21.56 -2.40 11.74
N SER A 144 21.80 -1.49 12.68
CA SER A 144 20.79 -1.05 13.65
C SER A 144 20.24 0.33 13.30
N VAL A 145 18.91 0.42 13.15
CA VAL A 145 18.20 1.68 12.92
C VAL A 145 17.06 1.85 13.91
N ARG A 146 16.64 3.09 14.14
CA ARG A 146 15.48 3.39 14.99
C ARG A 146 14.17 3.27 14.19
N PRO A 147 13.03 2.94 14.83
CA PRO A 147 11.72 2.93 14.15
C PRO A 147 11.36 4.24 13.44
N GLN A 148 11.84 5.38 13.95
CA GLN A 148 11.68 6.69 13.32
C GLN A 148 12.39 6.78 11.96
N THR A 149 13.51 6.09 11.80
CA THR A 149 14.21 6.00 10.52
C THR A 149 13.39 5.22 9.50
N VAL A 150 12.79 4.09 9.92
CA VAL A 150 11.86 3.32 9.09
C VAL A 150 10.67 4.18 8.65
N MET A 151 10.08 4.92 9.60
CA MET A 151 8.99 5.85 9.30
C MET A 151 9.42 6.93 8.29
N ALA A 152 10.66 7.44 8.40
CA ALA A 152 11.17 8.43 7.45
C ALA A 152 11.32 7.85 6.04
N CYS A 153 11.83 6.59 5.90
CA CYS A 153 11.88 5.88 4.62
C CYS A 153 10.48 5.70 4.02
N MET A 154 9.51 5.24 4.83
CA MET A 154 8.12 5.08 4.39
C MET A 154 7.50 6.40 3.90
N ARG A 155 7.71 7.49 4.64
CA ARG A 155 7.21 8.83 4.24
C ARG A 155 7.86 9.33 2.95
N GLN A 156 9.15 9.08 2.75
CA GLN A 156 9.83 9.45 1.52
C GLN A 156 9.32 8.63 0.34
N ALA A 157 9.23 7.30 0.47
CA ALA A 157 8.69 6.43 -0.55
C ALA A 157 7.23 6.78 -0.91
N GLY A 158 6.37 6.99 0.11
CA GLY A 158 4.97 7.39 -0.10
C GLY A 158 4.82 8.73 -0.79
N ARG A 159 5.67 9.72 -0.46
CA ARG A 159 5.71 11.00 -1.16
C ARG A 159 6.07 10.83 -2.64
N LEU A 160 7.13 10.08 -2.93
CA LEU A 160 7.54 9.81 -4.31
C LEU A 160 6.46 9.05 -5.09
N CYS A 161 5.77 8.10 -4.45
CA CYS A 161 4.60 7.47 -5.05
C CYS A 161 3.52 8.51 -5.42
N ALA A 162 3.18 9.40 -4.48
CA ALA A 162 2.15 10.43 -4.72
C ALA A 162 2.56 11.40 -5.83
N GLU A 163 3.81 11.86 -5.86
CA GLU A 163 4.35 12.72 -6.92
C GLU A 163 4.27 12.05 -8.30
N GLN A 164 4.61 10.77 -8.39
CA GLN A 164 4.51 10.00 -9.64
C GLN A 164 3.06 9.76 -10.07
N ASP A 165 2.15 9.48 -9.12
CA ASP A 165 0.73 9.26 -9.41
C ASP A 165 0.08 10.58 -9.92
N GLU A 166 0.39 11.71 -9.28
CA GLU A 166 -0.06 13.04 -9.71
C GLU A 166 0.49 13.42 -11.08
N ALA A 167 1.78 13.16 -11.32
CA ALA A 167 2.42 13.41 -12.62
C ALA A 167 1.78 12.57 -13.73
N ALA A 168 1.46 11.29 -13.47
CA ALA A 168 0.77 10.42 -14.40
C ALA A 168 -0.64 10.94 -14.72
N ALA A 169 -1.39 11.40 -13.70
CA ALA A 169 -2.71 11.98 -13.88
C ALA A 169 -2.65 13.27 -14.72
N LEU A 170 -1.71 14.16 -14.45
CA LEU A 170 -1.51 15.38 -15.23
C LEU A 170 -1.13 15.06 -16.68
N SER A 171 -0.23 14.12 -16.91
CA SER A 171 0.19 13.68 -18.24
C SER A 171 -0.99 13.12 -19.05
N LEU A 172 -1.84 12.28 -18.43
CA LEU A 172 -2.98 11.70 -19.10
C LEU A 172 -4.10 12.73 -19.37
N TYR A 173 -4.55 13.45 -18.34
CA TYR A 173 -5.78 14.25 -18.43
C TYR A 173 -5.55 15.68 -18.92
N ARG A 174 -4.38 16.26 -18.69
CA ARG A 174 -4.05 17.60 -19.17
C ARG A 174 -3.31 17.56 -20.51
N ASP A 175 -2.32 16.67 -20.62
CA ASP A 175 -1.40 16.66 -21.78
C ASP A 175 -1.83 15.61 -22.83
N GLY A 176 -2.81 14.74 -22.53
CA GLY A 176 -3.36 13.74 -23.43
C GLY A 176 -2.41 12.56 -23.72
N VAL A 177 -1.37 12.40 -22.92
CA VAL A 177 -0.36 11.34 -23.10
C VAL A 177 -0.84 10.06 -22.40
N VAL A 178 -1.16 9.04 -23.20
CA VAL A 178 -1.54 7.72 -22.68
C VAL A 178 -0.27 7.00 -22.23
N PRO A 179 -0.21 6.46 -20.99
CA PRO A 179 0.95 5.71 -20.52
C PRO A 179 1.17 4.44 -21.32
N GLU A 180 2.44 4.01 -21.42
CA GLU A 180 2.78 2.70 -21.97
C GLU A 180 2.29 1.60 -21.02
N ALA A 181 1.58 0.61 -21.58
CA ALA A 181 0.90 -0.43 -20.82
C ALA A 181 1.55 -1.80 -20.97
N GLU A 182 1.44 -2.64 -19.93
CA GLU A 182 1.93 -4.02 -19.92
C GLU A 182 1.05 -4.96 -20.77
N SER A 183 -0.24 -4.62 -20.98
CA SER A 183 -1.21 -5.49 -21.67
C SER A 183 -2.34 -4.71 -22.32
N VAL A 184 -3.03 -5.41 -23.26
CA VAL A 184 -4.21 -4.90 -23.96
C VAL A 184 -5.40 -5.75 -23.59
N GLU A 185 -6.45 -5.12 -23.06
CA GLU A 185 -7.73 -5.75 -22.73
C GLU A 185 -8.87 -4.85 -23.22
N LYS A 186 -9.95 -5.48 -23.69
CA LYS A 186 -11.16 -4.75 -24.12
C LYS A 186 -12.16 -4.54 -22.99
N GLU A 187 -12.20 -5.49 -22.07
CA GLU A 187 -13.09 -5.46 -20.91
C GLU A 187 -12.29 -5.57 -19.61
N LEU A 188 -12.66 -4.77 -18.63
CA LEU A 188 -12.09 -4.82 -17.28
C LEU A 188 -13.20 -4.92 -16.23
N CYS A 189 -12.88 -5.60 -15.15
CA CYS A 189 -13.58 -5.45 -13.89
C CYS A 189 -12.85 -4.43 -13.03
N MET A 190 -13.59 -3.52 -12.42
CA MET A 190 -13.08 -2.56 -11.43
C MET A 190 -13.96 -2.61 -10.21
N GLU A 191 -13.37 -2.49 -9.04
CA GLU A 191 -14.11 -2.42 -7.78
C GLU A 191 -13.52 -1.32 -6.92
N ALA A 192 -14.36 -0.60 -6.16
CA ALA A 192 -13.93 0.45 -5.26
C ALA A 192 -14.74 0.46 -3.97
N ASP A 193 -14.06 0.74 -2.86
CA ASP A 193 -14.67 0.81 -1.55
C ASP A 193 -13.81 1.64 -0.58
N GLY A 194 -14.42 2.10 0.53
CA GLY A 194 -13.78 2.85 1.59
C GLY A 194 -13.51 1.96 2.82
N THR A 195 -12.28 1.99 3.33
CA THR A 195 -11.94 1.32 4.59
C THR A 195 -11.46 2.32 5.64
N TYR A 196 -11.77 2.07 6.93
CA TYR A 196 -11.60 3.05 8.00
C TYR A 196 -10.56 2.62 9.03
N PHE A 197 -9.64 3.52 9.37
CA PHE A 197 -8.56 3.28 10.32
C PHE A 197 -8.53 4.32 11.44
N SER A 198 -7.94 3.95 12.59
CA SER A 198 -7.83 4.83 13.76
C SER A 198 -6.84 5.98 13.51
N VAL A 199 -7.20 7.19 13.97
CA VAL A 199 -6.40 8.42 13.81
C VAL A 199 -5.57 8.69 15.05
N GLN A 200 -4.32 9.17 14.88
CA GLN A 200 -3.48 9.68 15.94
C GLN A 200 -4.01 11.03 16.44
N GLY A 201 -4.00 11.22 17.76
CA GLY A 201 -4.34 12.52 18.37
C GLY A 201 -5.84 12.83 18.43
N ALA A 202 -6.73 11.85 18.23
CA ALA A 202 -8.18 11.99 18.31
C ALA A 202 -8.71 12.25 19.72
N ALA A 203 -7.89 12.82 20.61
CA ALA A 203 -8.28 13.13 22.00
C ALA A 203 -9.13 14.41 22.14
N ALA A 204 -9.24 15.22 21.10
CA ALA A 204 -10.17 16.35 21.07
C ALA A 204 -11.58 15.86 20.72
N ASP A 205 -12.59 16.32 21.45
CA ASP A 205 -13.98 15.83 21.32
C ASP A 205 -14.55 15.98 19.89
N ASP A 206 -14.04 16.93 19.10
CA ASP A 206 -14.48 17.22 17.73
C ASP A 206 -13.58 16.63 16.62
N ALA A 207 -12.48 15.93 16.96
CA ALA A 207 -11.59 15.34 15.95
C ALA A 207 -12.14 14.01 15.42
N PRO A 208 -12.03 13.74 14.11
CA PRO A 208 -12.47 12.45 13.57
C PRO A 208 -11.64 11.32 14.21
N LYS A 209 -12.31 10.36 14.83
CA LYS A 209 -11.69 9.19 15.47
C LYS A 209 -11.17 8.17 14.46
N ARG A 210 -11.68 8.20 13.24
CA ARG A 210 -11.30 7.31 12.14
C ARG A 210 -11.10 8.12 10.86
N LEU A 211 -10.18 7.69 10.02
CA LEU A 211 -9.97 8.21 8.68
C LEU A 211 -10.32 7.15 7.65
N GLU A 212 -10.84 7.60 6.52
CA GLU A 212 -11.18 6.75 5.38
C GLU A 212 -9.99 6.67 4.42
N VAL A 213 -9.58 5.46 4.11
CA VAL A 213 -8.73 5.13 2.95
C VAL A 213 -9.67 4.68 1.85
N LYS A 214 -9.70 5.40 0.74
CA LYS A 214 -10.40 5.00 -0.46
C LYS A 214 -9.49 4.11 -1.29
N ALA A 215 -10.01 2.96 -1.71
CA ALA A 215 -9.25 1.97 -2.46
C ALA A 215 -10.00 1.56 -3.73
N MET A 216 -9.25 1.22 -4.75
CA MET A 216 -9.75 0.65 -6.00
C MET A 216 -8.85 -0.47 -6.49
N VAL A 217 -9.43 -1.43 -7.18
CA VAL A 217 -8.72 -2.46 -7.93
C VAL A 217 -9.32 -2.58 -9.33
N ALA A 218 -8.46 -2.77 -10.33
CA ALA A 218 -8.87 -3.15 -11.69
C ALA A 218 -8.21 -4.47 -12.07
N TYR A 219 -8.92 -5.35 -12.78
CA TYR A 219 -8.41 -6.65 -13.19
C TYR A 219 -9.08 -7.17 -14.48
N ALA A 220 -8.38 -8.05 -15.22
CA ALA A 220 -8.82 -8.61 -16.50
C ALA A 220 -9.71 -9.87 -16.34
N GLY A 221 -10.63 -9.87 -15.38
CA GLY A 221 -11.47 -11.01 -15.07
C GLY A 221 -10.87 -11.97 -14.05
N LYS A 222 -11.53 -13.11 -13.83
CA LYS A 222 -11.18 -14.12 -12.82
C LYS A 222 -10.85 -15.45 -13.48
N GLU A 223 -10.02 -16.26 -12.84
CA GLU A 223 -9.71 -17.64 -13.26
C GLU A 223 -9.72 -18.59 -12.09
N ALA A 224 -10.17 -19.80 -12.31
CA ALA A 224 -10.09 -20.89 -11.33
C ALA A 224 -8.71 -21.56 -11.41
N ARG A 225 -7.98 -21.59 -10.29
CA ARG A 225 -6.69 -22.26 -10.18
C ARG A 225 -6.58 -22.99 -8.84
N GLY A 226 -6.35 -24.29 -8.87
CA GLY A 226 -6.22 -25.09 -7.65
C GLY A 226 -7.47 -25.08 -6.75
N GLY A 227 -8.69 -25.03 -7.34
CA GLY A 227 -9.95 -24.94 -6.59
C GLY A 227 -10.27 -23.59 -5.97
N LYS A 228 -9.43 -22.57 -6.25
CA LYS A 228 -9.64 -21.18 -5.82
C LYS A 228 -9.81 -20.27 -7.02
N VAL A 229 -10.59 -19.20 -6.83
CA VAL A 229 -10.77 -18.16 -7.85
C VAL A 229 -9.75 -17.06 -7.62
N HIS A 230 -9.01 -16.70 -8.65
CA HIS A 230 -7.99 -15.65 -8.63
C HIS A 230 -8.32 -14.57 -9.66
N ARG A 231 -8.09 -13.32 -9.32
CA ARG A 231 -8.15 -12.19 -10.27
C ARG A 231 -6.89 -12.14 -11.11
N LYS A 232 -7.04 -11.78 -12.38
CA LYS A 232 -5.92 -11.69 -13.31
C LYS A 232 -5.37 -10.27 -13.37
N ARG A 233 -4.06 -10.16 -13.27
CA ARG A 233 -3.34 -8.89 -13.53
C ARG A 233 -3.91 -7.69 -12.78
N CYS A 234 -4.04 -7.78 -11.47
CA CYS A 234 -4.60 -6.72 -10.66
C CYS A 234 -3.77 -5.42 -10.72
N ALA A 235 -4.47 -4.30 -10.79
CA ALA A 235 -3.94 -2.95 -10.64
C ALA A 235 -4.64 -2.30 -9.45
N HIS A 236 -3.93 -2.11 -8.34
CA HIS A 236 -4.46 -1.53 -7.09
C HIS A 236 -4.04 -0.08 -6.96
N HIS A 237 -4.92 0.75 -6.43
CA HIS A 237 -4.59 2.08 -5.98
C HIS A 237 -5.41 2.45 -4.74
N ALA A 238 -4.79 3.10 -3.78
CA ALA A 238 -5.48 3.57 -2.58
C ALA A 238 -4.80 4.79 -1.99
N LEU A 239 -5.60 5.67 -1.39
CA LEU A 239 -5.12 6.89 -0.74
C LEU A 239 -6.12 7.40 0.32
N VAL A 240 -5.64 8.27 1.19
CA VAL A 240 -6.50 9.15 1.98
C VAL A 240 -6.62 10.46 1.22
N GLY A 241 -7.83 10.76 0.74
CA GLY A 241 -8.04 11.96 -0.07
C GLY A 241 -9.43 12.00 -0.71
N THR A 242 -9.58 12.85 -1.71
CA THR A 242 -10.85 12.99 -2.42
C THR A 242 -11.06 11.88 -3.45
N PRO A 243 -12.30 11.54 -3.77
CA PRO A 243 -12.62 10.56 -4.81
C PRO A 243 -12.00 10.90 -6.18
N GLU A 244 -11.97 12.18 -6.52
CA GLU A 244 -11.39 12.67 -7.77
C GLU A 244 -9.90 12.29 -7.88
N ARG A 245 -9.16 12.40 -6.78
CA ARG A 245 -7.76 11.98 -6.73
C ARG A 245 -7.62 10.47 -6.84
N LEU A 246 -8.46 9.70 -6.14
CA LEU A 246 -8.45 8.25 -6.25
C LEU A 246 -8.57 7.81 -7.72
N TRP A 247 -9.58 8.35 -8.42
CA TRP A 247 -9.86 7.94 -9.80
C TRP A 247 -8.83 8.47 -10.78
N SER A 248 -8.49 9.76 -10.72
CA SER A 248 -7.52 10.34 -11.67
C SER A 248 -6.14 9.72 -11.52
N GLU A 249 -5.64 9.62 -10.30
CA GLU A 249 -4.33 9.04 -10.02
C GLU A 249 -4.34 7.52 -10.27
N GLY A 250 -5.37 6.79 -9.78
CA GLY A 250 -5.48 5.35 -9.91
C GLY A 250 -5.61 4.88 -11.36
N VAL A 251 -6.47 5.55 -12.15
CA VAL A 251 -6.61 5.21 -13.58
C VAL A 251 -5.33 5.53 -14.34
N ALA A 252 -4.73 6.69 -14.13
CA ALA A 252 -3.53 7.08 -14.87
C ALA A 252 -2.29 6.25 -14.49
N SER A 253 -2.06 6.03 -13.19
CA SER A 253 -0.82 5.40 -12.71
C SER A 253 -0.92 3.88 -12.59
N ALA A 254 -2.00 3.34 -12.01
CA ALA A 254 -2.14 1.90 -11.79
C ALA A 254 -2.76 1.18 -12.98
N VAL A 255 -3.97 1.63 -13.42
CA VAL A 255 -4.67 0.98 -14.54
C VAL A 255 -3.91 1.22 -15.83
N GLY A 256 -3.51 2.47 -16.13
CA GLY A 256 -2.84 2.84 -17.38
C GLY A 256 -1.47 2.20 -17.57
N ARG A 257 -0.74 1.91 -16.47
CA ARG A 257 0.48 1.11 -16.55
C ARG A 257 0.19 -0.37 -16.88
N LYS A 258 -0.89 -0.91 -16.34
CA LYS A 258 -1.23 -2.32 -16.49
C LYS A 258 -1.94 -2.61 -17.81
N TYR A 259 -2.81 -1.69 -18.25
CA TYR A 259 -3.72 -1.86 -19.38
C TYR A 259 -3.69 -0.65 -20.30
N ASP A 260 -3.68 -0.89 -21.62
CA ASP A 260 -3.80 0.19 -22.62
C ASP A 260 -5.19 0.84 -22.54
N LEU A 261 -5.24 2.02 -21.91
CA LEU A 261 -6.47 2.79 -21.72
C LEU A 261 -7.18 3.15 -23.04
N SER A 262 -6.46 3.16 -24.16
CA SER A 262 -7.04 3.47 -25.47
C SER A 262 -7.85 2.33 -26.07
N LYS A 263 -7.69 1.12 -25.57
CA LYS A 263 -8.28 -0.13 -26.07
C LYS A 263 -9.40 -0.68 -25.19
N ILE A 264 -9.60 -0.10 -24.00
CA ILE A 264 -10.68 -0.51 -23.10
C ILE A 264 -12.01 -0.02 -23.69
N GLU A 265 -12.88 -0.97 -24.03
CA GLU A 265 -14.20 -0.74 -24.60
C GLU A 265 -15.29 -0.74 -23.49
N ARG A 266 -15.15 -1.65 -22.51
CA ARG A 266 -16.13 -1.82 -21.42
C ARG A 266 -15.46 -1.99 -20.05
N VAL A 267 -16.07 -1.42 -19.03
CA VAL A 267 -15.69 -1.58 -17.64
C VAL A 267 -16.91 -1.98 -16.81
N HIS A 268 -16.82 -3.10 -16.12
CA HIS A 268 -17.76 -3.53 -15.08
C HIS A 268 -17.27 -2.98 -13.74
N LEU A 269 -17.98 -1.99 -13.20
CA LEU A 269 -17.58 -1.29 -11.99
C LEU A 269 -18.43 -1.74 -10.80
N GLY A 270 -17.82 -2.35 -9.79
CA GLY A 270 -18.46 -2.74 -8.53
C GLY A 270 -18.25 -1.71 -7.44
N GLY A 271 -19.26 -1.52 -6.59
CA GLY A 271 -19.16 -0.68 -5.41
C GLY A 271 -20.40 -0.75 -4.51
N ASP A 272 -20.33 -0.09 -3.37
CA ASP A 272 -21.39 -0.07 -2.34
C ASP A 272 -22.64 0.78 -2.69
N GLY A 273 -22.62 1.45 -3.84
CA GLY A 273 -23.69 2.37 -4.30
C GLY A 273 -23.43 3.83 -3.94
N GLU A 274 -22.35 4.16 -3.24
CA GLU A 274 -21.97 5.56 -3.03
C GLU A 274 -21.68 6.25 -4.37
N ARG A 275 -22.05 7.53 -4.46
CA ARG A 275 -21.92 8.30 -5.70
C ARG A 275 -20.48 8.34 -6.22
N TRP A 276 -19.51 8.44 -5.35
CA TRP A 276 -18.11 8.54 -5.75
C TRP A 276 -17.59 7.25 -6.42
N CYS A 277 -18.14 6.09 -6.08
CA CYS A 277 -17.82 4.83 -6.78
C CYS A 277 -18.32 4.90 -8.23
N ARG A 278 -19.52 5.40 -8.47
CA ARG A 278 -20.10 5.51 -9.82
C ARG A 278 -19.41 6.55 -10.70
N ASP A 279 -18.76 7.55 -10.12
CA ASP A 279 -18.08 8.63 -10.87
C ASP A 279 -16.81 8.17 -11.63
N ALA A 280 -16.34 6.91 -11.47
CA ALA A 280 -15.19 6.36 -12.21
C ALA A 280 -15.28 6.54 -13.73
N GLY A 281 -16.48 6.45 -14.30
CA GLY A 281 -16.71 6.63 -15.75
C GLY A 281 -16.20 7.94 -16.32
N ARG A 282 -16.11 9.00 -15.51
CA ARG A 282 -15.55 10.30 -15.92
C ARG A 282 -14.06 10.24 -16.26
N TYR A 283 -13.36 9.25 -15.72
CA TYR A 283 -11.92 9.07 -15.89
C TYR A 283 -11.58 8.04 -16.98
N LEU A 284 -12.61 7.41 -17.56
CA LEU A 284 -12.50 6.41 -18.64
C LEU A 284 -13.44 6.81 -19.82
N PRO A 285 -13.24 7.99 -20.44
CA PRO A 285 -14.24 8.58 -21.35
C PRO A 285 -14.45 7.79 -22.64
N LYS A 286 -13.58 6.83 -22.96
CA LYS A 286 -13.72 5.97 -24.15
C LYS A 286 -14.41 4.64 -23.87
N ALA A 287 -14.53 4.26 -22.60
CA ALA A 287 -15.12 2.99 -22.19
C ALA A 287 -16.59 3.17 -21.79
N GLU A 288 -17.42 2.20 -22.15
CA GLU A 288 -18.74 2.03 -21.55
C GLU A 288 -18.56 1.52 -20.11
N VAL A 289 -19.04 2.28 -19.12
CA VAL A 289 -18.94 1.87 -17.71
C VAL A 289 -20.31 1.43 -17.21
N ALA A 290 -20.45 0.12 -16.95
CA ALA A 290 -21.62 -0.47 -16.32
C ALA A 290 -21.39 -0.59 -14.82
N PHE A 291 -22.16 0.15 -14.01
CA PHE A 291 -22.06 0.07 -12.56
C PHE A 291 -22.91 -1.08 -12.02
N HIS A 292 -22.34 -1.88 -11.14
CA HIS A 292 -22.98 -3.01 -10.46
C HIS A 292 -22.91 -2.78 -8.96
N LEU A 293 -24.05 -2.88 -8.29
CA LEU A 293 -24.08 -2.84 -6.84
C LEU A 293 -23.44 -4.11 -6.27
N ASP A 294 -22.51 -3.93 -5.33
CA ASP A 294 -21.80 -5.05 -4.72
C ASP A 294 -22.75 -5.99 -3.98
N PRO A 295 -22.86 -7.27 -4.38
CA PRO A 295 -23.75 -8.25 -3.74
C PRO A 295 -23.48 -8.45 -2.23
N TRP A 296 -22.23 -8.28 -1.80
CA TRP A 296 -21.89 -8.39 -0.38
C TRP A 296 -22.62 -7.32 0.44
N HIS A 297 -22.62 -6.06 -0.03
CA HIS A 297 -23.30 -4.95 0.63
C HIS A 297 -24.83 -5.17 0.65
N VAL A 298 -25.43 -5.64 -0.45
CA VAL A 298 -26.85 -5.97 -0.53
C VAL A 298 -27.21 -7.06 0.49
N ASN A 299 -26.47 -8.16 0.50
CA ASN A 299 -26.71 -9.29 1.40
C ASN A 299 -26.62 -8.87 2.87
N HIS A 300 -25.58 -8.11 3.23
CA HIS A 300 -25.40 -7.64 4.61
C HIS A 300 -26.45 -6.62 5.03
N ALA A 301 -26.86 -5.75 4.13
CA ALA A 301 -27.93 -4.80 4.40
C ALA A 301 -29.26 -5.51 4.70
N VAL A 302 -29.66 -6.45 3.89
CA VAL A 302 -30.90 -7.22 4.08
C VAL A 302 -30.82 -8.08 5.35
N LEU A 303 -29.70 -8.79 5.58
CA LEU A 303 -29.50 -9.60 6.79
C LEU A 303 -29.58 -8.76 8.08
N ALA A 304 -29.11 -7.51 8.05
CA ALA A 304 -29.17 -6.62 9.22
C ALA A 304 -30.60 -6.22 9.62
N CYS A 305 -31.58 -6.34 8.70
CA CYS A 305 -32.97 -5.98 8.98
C CYS A 305 -33.67 -6.95 9.91
N PHE A 306 -33.18 -8.17 10.06
CA PHE A 306 -33.90 -9.24 10.75
C PHE A 306 -33.15 -9.77 11.97
N ALA A 307 -33.92 -10.31 12.93
CA ALA A 307 -33.36 -11.10 14.01
C ALA A 307 -33.19 -12.58 13.60
N ASP A 308 -34.14 -13.09 12.80
CA ASP A 308 -34.08 -14.41 12.17
C ASP A 308 -33.59 -14.26 10.72
N SER A 309 -32.51 -14.94 10.39
CA SER A 309 -31.91 -14.91 9.06
C SER A 309 -32.75 -15.54 7.95
N LYS A 310 -33.76 -16.38 8.28
CA LYS A 310 -34.58 -17.05 7.26
C LYS A 310 -35.36 -16.08 6.40
N LEU A 311 -36.01 -15.07 7.02
CA LEU A 311 -36.72 -14.03 6.26
C LEU A 311 -35.77 -13.24 5.36
N ALA A 312 -34.58 -12.92 5.85
CA ALA A 312 -33.56 -12.25 5.04
C ALA A 312 -33.15 -13.09 3.82
N TRP A 313 -32.93 -14.40 4.02
CA TRP A 313 -32.53 -15.28 2.91
C TRP A 313 -33.64 -15.42 1.87
N ASN A 314 -34.90 -15.49 2.26
CA ASN A 314 -36.04 -15.54 1.32
C ASN A 314 -36.06 -14.26 0.44
N ILE A 315 -35.83 -13.08 1.04
CA ILE A 315 -35.79 -11.82 0.28
C ILE A 315 -34.59 -11.81 -0.67
N LEU A 316 -33.41 -12.28 -0.22
CA LEU A 316 -32.22 -12.37 -1.05
C LEU A 316 -32.39 -13.37 -2.21
N GLU A 317 -33.10 -14.47 -2.01
CA GLU A 317 -33.45 -15.42 -3.06
C GLU A 317 -34.31 -14.74 -4.13
N VAL A 318 -35.34 -13.99 -3.72
CA VAL A 318 -36.16 -13.20 -4.66
C VAL A 318 -35.33 -12.20 -5.46
N ILE A 319 -34.34 -11.53 -4.82
CA ILE A 319 -33.40 -10.63 -5.53
C ILE A 319 -32.61 -11.42 -6.59
N ASN A 320 -32.06 -12.58 -6.20
CA ASN A 320 -31.26 -13.41 -7.08
C ASN A 320 -32.05 -14.00 -8.26
N ASP A 321 -33.34 -14.24 -8.06
CA ASP A 321 -34.26 -14.69 -9.11
C ASP A 321 -34.79 -13.57 -10.01
N GLY A 322 -34.37 -12.34 -9.76
CA GLY A 322 -34.70 -11.18 -10.61
C GLY A 322 -35.87 -10.32 -10.10
N GLY A 323 -36.53 -10.71 -9.04
CA GLY A 323 -37.64 -9.97 -8.46
C GLY A 323 -37.22 -8.82 -7.54
N LYS A 324 -36.47 -7.86 -8.08
CA LYS A 324 -35.88 -6.76 -7.31
C LYS A 324 -36.91 -5.86 -6.64
N GLU A 325 -37.94 -5.46 -7.38
CA GLU A 325 -39.07 -4.67 -6.89
C GLU A 325 -39.92 -5.47 -5.89
N GLU A 326 -40.11 -6.74 -6.16
CA GLU A 326 -40.83 -7.68 -5.30
C GLU A 326 -40.10 -7.87 -3.96
N ALA A 327 -38.80 -7.99 -3.97
CA ALA A 327 -37.98 -8.07 -2.77
C ALA A 327 -38.10 -6.81 -1.90
N VAL A 328 -38.15 -5.63 -2.52
CA VAL A 328 -38.39 -4.38 -1.79
C VAL A 328 -39.79 -4.36 -1.18
N ALA A 329 -40.81 -4.78 -1.92
CA ALA A 329 -42.19 -4.86 -1.42
C ALA A 329 -42.31 -5.87 -0.27
N LEU A 330 -41.63 -7.03 -0.35
CA LEU A 330 -41.57 -8.00 0.76
C LEU A 330 -40.92 -7.42 2.01
N LEU A 331 -39.82 -6.64 1.84
CA LEU A 331 -39.17 -5.98 2.98
C LEU A 331 -40.06 -4.92 3.62
N GLU A 332 -40.84 -4.17 2.81
CA GLU A 332 -41.84 -3.21 3.29
C GLU A 332 -42.95 -3.93 4.06
N ALA A 333 -43.51 -5.03 3.55
CA ALA A 333 -44.49 -5.84 4.24
C ALA A 333 -43.96 -6.38 5.57
N CYS A 334 -42.73 -6.89 5.60
CA CYS A 334 -42.10 -7.33 6.84
C CYS A 334 -41.93 -6.19 7.86
N LEU A 335 -41.70 -4.98 7.39
CA LEU A 335 -41.60 -3.80 8.26
C LEU A 335 -42.97 -3.45 8.85
N ASP A 336 -44.04 -3.46 8.06
CA ASP A 336 -45.41 -3.13 8.47
C ASP A 336 -45.96 -4.16 9.48
N GLU A 337 -45.60 -5.43 9.33
CA GLU A 337 -45.94 -6.51 10.24
C GLU A 337 -45.04 -6.57 11.49
N GLY A 338 -44.06 -5.66 11.63
CA GLY A 338 -43.15 -5.63 12.78
C GLY A 338 -42.15 -6.80 12.84
N LEU A 339 -41.93 -7.52 11.73
CA LEU A 339 -41.00 -8.64 11.61
C LEU A 339 -39.56 -8.17 11.36
N ALA A 340 -39.41 -6.94 10.82
CA ALA A 340 -38.11 -6.33 10.56
C ALA A 340 -37.78 -5.23 11.58
N ARG A 341 -36.51 -5.01 11.83
CA ARG A 341 -36.02 -3.90 12.66
C ARG A 341 -36.29 -2.57 11.95
N GLU A 342 -37.19 -1.76 12.49
CA GLU A 342 -37.73 -0.57 11.83
C GLU A 342 -36.65 0.34 11.25
N LYS A 343 -35.69 0.77 12.06
CA LYS A 343 -34.64 1.72 11.64
C LYS A 343 -33.78 1.15 10.49
N GLN A 344 -33.38 -0.11 10.59
CA GLN A 344 -32.57 -0.79 9.58
C GLN A 344 -33.38 -1.01 8.30
N ALA A 345 -34.59 -1.52 8.40
CA ALA A 345 -35.43 -1.82 7.26
C ALA A 345 -35.77 -0.55 6.44
N ARG A 346 -36.15 0.57 7.10
CA ARG A 346 -36.36 1.85 6.40
C ARG A 346 -35.13 2.33 5.65
N SER A 347 -33.93 2.21 6.25
CA SER A 347 -32.66 2.58 5.61
C SER A 347 -32.37 1.68 4.40
N VAL A 348 -32.57 0.36 4.53
CA VAL A 348 -32.28 -0.61 3.48
C VAL A 348 -33.28 -0.51 2.34
N ILE A 349 -34.57 -0.28 2.61
CA ILE A 349 -35.57 -0.01 1.58
C ILE A 349 -35.17 1.20 0.73
N SER A 350 -34.77 2.30 1.38
CA SER A 350 -34.31 3.50 0.65
C SER A 350 -33.04 3.21 -0.17
N TYR A 351 -32.10 2.45 0.38
CA TYR A 351 -30.88 2.05 -0.29
C TYR A 351 -31.15 1.17 -1.52
N LEU A 352 -31.99 0.15 -1.39
CA LEU A 352 -32.35 -0.73 -2.50
C LEU A 352 -33.10 0.02 -3.59
N LYS A 353 -34.11 0.85 -3.23
CA LYS A 353 -34.84 1.67 -4.21
C LYS A 353 -33.92 2.65 -4.96
N GLY A 354 -32.95 3.23 -4.28
CA GLY A 354 -31.99 4.16 -4.89
C GLY A 354 -30.95 3.49 -5.80
N ASN A 355 -30.83 2.17 -5.74
CA ASN A 355 -29.82 1.39 -6.47
C ASN A 355 -30.40 0.20 -7.25
N ILE A 356 -31.72 0.14 -7.43
CA ILE A 356 -32.41 -1.04 -7.97
C ILE A 356 -31.94 -1.41 -9.38
N ASP A 357 -31.70 -0.40 -10.22
CA ASP A 357 -31.19 -0.56 -11.59
C ASP A 357 -29.75 -1.09 -11.65
N HIS A 358 -29.05 -1.03 -10.53
CA HIS A 358 -27.63 -1.43 -10.42
C HIS A 358 -27.44 -2.81 -9.76
N ILE A 359 -28.51 -3.43 -9.33
CA ILE A 359 -28.48 -4.83 -8.87
C ILE A 359 -28.39 -5.70 -10.13
N ALA A 360 -27.18 -6.08 -10.52
CA ALA A 360 -26.96 -6.88 -11.73
C ALA A 360 -27.13 -8.38 -11.40
N LEU A 361 -27.89 -9.06 -12.27
CA LEU A 361 -28.08 -10.51 -12.24
C LEU A 361 -27.13 -11.18 -13.24
N ASP A 362 -26.76 -10.43 -14.29
CA ASP A 362 -25.88 -10.87 -15.36
C ASP A 362 -24.55 -10.11 -15.29
N GLY A 363 -23.49 -10.74 -15.77
CA GLY A 363 -22.17 -10.13 -15.85
C GLY A 363 -21.11 -10.83 -14.99
N PRO A 364 -19.91 -10.25 -14.88
CA PRO A 364 -18.84 -10.84 -14.10
C PRO A 364 -19.17 -10.80 -12.61
N SER A 365 -18.81 -11.85 -11.89
CA SER A 365 -18.89 -11.85 -10.42
C SER A 365 -17.97 -10.78 -9.84
N LEU A 366 -18.53 -9.74 -9.24
CA LEU A 366 -17.84 -8.70 -8.49
C LEU A 366 -18.02 -8.94 -6.97
N GLY A 367 -17.65 -7.99 -6.11
CA GLY A 367 -17.87 -8.10 -4.66
C GLY A 367 -16.69 -8.68 -3.91
N THR A 368 -15.47 -8.41 -4.37
CA THR A 368 -14.25 -8.87 -3.72
C THR A 368 -13.56 -7.78 -2.90
N MET A 369 -14.05 -6.53 -3.00
CA MET A 369 -13.33 -5.38 -2.44
C MET A 369 -13.27 -5.38 -0.91
N GLU A 370 -14.31 -5.87 -0.23
CA GLU A 370 -14.32 -6.01 1.23
C GLU A 370 -13.22 -6.96 1.72
N SER A 371 -13.11 -8.14 1.09
CA SER A 371 -12.04 -9.11 1.39
C SER A 371 -10.67 -8.51 1.07
N GLU A 372 -10.55 -7.76 -0.03
CA GLU A 372 -9.35 -7.06 -0.44
C GLU A 372 -8.90 -6.03 0.58
N ASN A 373 -9.83 -5.15 1.01
CA ASN A 373 -9.57 -4.13 2.02
C ASN A 373 -9.06 -4.75 3.32
N GLN A 374 -9.64 -5.89 3.75
CA GLN A 374 -9.20 -6.59 4.95
C GLN A 374 -7.81 -7.21 4.77
N HIS A 375 -7.57 -7.91 3.65
CA HIS A 375 -6.34 -8.67 3.45
C HIS A 375 -5.13 -7.79 3.10
N LEU A 376 -5.33 -6.70 2.36
CA LEU A 376 -4.23 -5.81 2.00
C LEU A 376 -4.00 -4.71 3.04
N TYR A 377 -5.04 -3.94 3.33
CA TYR A 377 -4.90 -2.76 4.18
C TYR A 377 -5.16 -3.08 5.65
N GLY A 378 -6.22 -3.82 5.95
CA GLY A 378 -6.65 -4.15 7.32
C GLY A 378 -5.59 -4.93 8.08
N VAL A 379 -4.98 -5.95 7.48
CA VAL A 379 -3.91 -6.74 8.10
C VAL A 379 -2.75 -5.87 8.56
N ARG A 380 -2.37 -4.85 7.79
CA ARG A 380 -1.26 -3.96 8.15
C ARG A 380 -1.68 -2.77 8.99
N MET A 381 -2.87 -2.22 8.75
CA MET A 381 -3.26 -0.91 9.26
C MET A 381 -4.27 -0.97 10.41
N ASP A 382 -4.93 -2.12 10.65
CA ASP A 382 -5.94 -2.29 11.72
C ASP A 382 -5.73 -3.53 12.62
N SER A 383 -4.92 -4.52 12.20
CA SER A 383 -4.77 -5.78 12.95
C SER A 383 -3.99 -5.64 14.27
N PHE A 384 -3.26 -4.55 14.47
CA PHE A 384 -2.54 -4.23 15.70
C PHE A 384 -3.06 -2.91 16.27
N PRO A 385 -2.96 -2.68 17.59
CA PRO A 385 -3.25 -1.36 18.16
C PRO A 385 -2.33 -0.32 17.51
N CYS A 386 -2.82 0.34 16.49
CA CYS A 386 -2.12 1.40 15.78
C CYS A 386 -3.08 2.53 15.45
N ALA A 387 -2.52 3.72 15.36
CA ALA A 387 -3.24 4.90 14.93
C ALA A 387 -2.37 5.67 13.93
N TRP A 388 -2.98 6.22 12.91
CA TRP A 388 -2.31 6.79 11.76
C TRP A 388 -2.48 8.31 11.69
N SER A 389 -1.42 9.02 11.32
CA SER A 389 -1.62 10.35 10.76
C SER A 389 -2.23 10.23 9.36
N VAL A 390 -2.99 11.23 8.92
CA VAL A 390 -3.59 11.27 7.57
C VAL A 390 -2.56 10.95 6.48
N ARG A 391 -1.41 11.64 6.53
CA ARG A 391 -0.31 11.41 5.60
C ARG A 391 0.26 9.99 5.71
N GLY A 392 0.52 9.51 6.94
CA GLY A 392 1.10 8.17 7.13
C GLY A 392 0.19 7.05 6.63
N ALA A 393 -1.13 7.19 6.77
CA ALA A 393 -2.09 6.24 6.22
C ALA A 393 -2.10 6.28 4.69
N SER A 394 -2.10 7.48 4.08
CA SER A 394 -2.06 7.62 2.63
C SER A 394 -0.76 7.06 2.03
N ASP A 395 0.40 7.37 2.65
CA ASP A 395 1.70 6.83 2.22
C ASP A 395 1.70 5.29 2.28
N MET A 396 1.21 4.70 3.38
CA MET A 396 1.13 3.25 3.56
C MET A 396 0.21 2.60 2.54
N ALA A 397 -1.01 3.16 2.33
CA ALA A 397 -1.98 2.63 1.37
C ALA A 397 -1.42 2.62 -0.06
N ARG A 398 -0.75 3.69 -0.49
CA ARG A 398 -0.10 3.78 -1.82
C ARG A 398 1.01 2.75 -1.99
N ILE A 399 1.87 2.59 -0.98
CA ILE A 399 2.98 1.63 -1.02
C ILE A 399 2.43 0.20 -1.11
N ILE A 400 1.44 -0.16 -0.29
CA ILE A 400 0.79 -1.47 -0.36
C ILE A 400 0.19 -1.69 -1.75
N SER A 401 -0.59 -0.74 -2.27
CA SER A 401 -1.23 -0.84 -3.59
C SER A 401 -0.22 -1.05 -4.72
N ARG A 402 0.89 -0.31 -4.72
CA ARG A 402 1.94 -0.47 -5.74
C ARG A 402 2.59 -1.84 -5.70
N ARG A 403 2.90 -2.33 -4.50
CA ARG A 403 3.48 -3.67 -4.32
C ARG A 403 2.55 -4.76 -4.83
N GLU A 404 1.28 -4.72 -4.44
CA GLU A 404 0.29 -5.71 -4.87
C GLU A 404 0.03 -5.65 -6.38
N SER A 405 0.23 -4.49 -7.00
CA SER A 405 0.19 -4.34 -8.46
C SER A 405 1.47 -4.83 -9.17
N GLY A 406 2.49 -5.28 -8.42
CA GLY A 406 3.80 -5.63 -8.97
C GLY A 406 4.59 -4.42 -9.48
N ALA A 407 4.24 -3.21 -9.02
CA ALA A 407 4.94 -1.98 -9.38
C ALA A 407 6.11 -1.73 -8.43
N GLN A 408 7.19 -1.17 -8.97
CA GLN A 408 8.30 -0.73 -8.16
C GLN A 408 7.86 0.39 -7.23
N VAL A 409 8.15 0.24 -5.94
CA VAL A 409 8.04 1.35 -4.98
C VAL A 409 9.31 2.17 -5.11
N PRO A 410 9.23 3.49 -5.38
CA PRO A 410 10.42 4.30 -5.54
C PRO A 410 11.24 4.27 -4.26
N GLY A 411 12.53 3.94 -4.40
CA GLY A 411 13.48 3.92 -3.30
C GLY A 411 13.79 5.32 -2.79
N CYS A 412 14.52 5.39 -1.66
CA CYS A 412 15.03 6.63 -1.11
C CYS A 412 16.21 7.16 -1.95
N THR A 413 16.00 7.43 -3.23
CA THR A 413 16.98 7.99 -4.14
C THR A 413 17.04 9.52 -4.05
N ARG A 414 18.11 10.11 -4.62
CA ARG A 414 18.48 11.50 -4.45
C ARG A 414 17.59 12.53 -5.18
N GLU A 415 16.65 12.13 -6.00
CA GLU A 415 15.89 13.06 -6.86
C GLU A 415 15.17 14.21 -6.13
N GLY A 416 14.94 14.09 -4.82
CA GLY A 416 14.32 15.15 -4.00
C GLY A 416 15.26 16.16 -3.34
N SER A 417 16.58 15.93 -3.26
CA SER A 417 17.42 16.70 -2.32
C SER A 417 18.05 18.00 -2.86
N LYS A 418 18.13 18.19 -4.17
CA LYS A 418 18.75 19.41 -4.75
C LYS A 418 17.91 20.70 -4.61
N GLY A 419 16.59 20.57 -4.42
CA GLY A 419 15.66 21.70 -4.30
C GLY A 419 15.23 22.06 -2.87
N GLU A 420 15.33 21.15 -1.92
CA GLU A 420 14.62 21.24 -0.64
C GLU A 420 15.26 22.18 0.39
N ARG A 421 16.57 22.39 0.40
CA ARG A 421 17.20 23.31 1.36
C ARG A 421 16.78 24.77 1.22
N ARG A 422 16.26 25.18 0.05
CA ARG A 422 15.68 26.52 -0.16
C ARG A 422 14.16 26.56 -0.02
N ARG A 423 13.45 25.42 -0.16
CA ARG A 423 11.97 25.32 -0.05
C ARG A 423 11.46 25.07 1.38
N GLY A 424 12.20 24.43 2.26
CA GLY A 424 11.77 24.08 3.62
C GLY A 424 11.28 25.24 4.50
N ARG A 425 11.46 26.48 4.06
CA ARG A 425 10.90 27.70 4.71
C ARG A 425 9.58 28.16 4.07
N ARG A 426 9.20 27.62 2.89
CA ARG A 426 7.92 27.90 2.21
C ARG A 426 6.88 26.79 2.39
N GLU A 427 7.29 25.53 2.58
CA GLU A 427 6.40 24.38 2.74
C GLU A 427 5.62 24.38 4.06
N GLY A 428 6.06 25.10 5.08
CA GLY A 428 5.25 25.33 6.29
C GLY A 428 3.90 26.03 6.04
N LYS A 429 3.69 26.58 4.82
CA LYS A 429 2.40 27.17 4.42
C LYS A 429 1.53 26.25 3.59
N GLU A 430 2.11 25.27 2.89
CA GLU A 430 1.33 24.27 2.12
C GLU A 430 0.84 23.11 2.97
N LEU A 431 1.61 22.69 3.98
CA LEU A 431 1.13 21.75 5.00
C LEU A 431 -0.14 22.24 5.71
N SER A 432 -0.30 23.58 5.87
CA SER A 432 -1.53 24.17 6.42
C SER A 432 -2.75 24.02 5.50
N PHE A 433 -2.57 23.75 4.23
CA PHE A 433 -3.67 23.53 3.27
C PHE A 433 -4.26 22.13 3.41
N TYR A 434 -3.41 21.10 3.58
CA TYR A 434 -3.86 19.72 3.84
C TYR A 434 -4.49 19.56 5.24
N GLU A 435 -3.93 20.22 6.25
CA GLU A 435 -4.52 20.26 7.60
C GLU A 435 -5.87 20.98 7.63
N LYS A 436 -6.06 22.04 6.82
CA LYS A 436 -7.34 22.78 6.75
C LYS A 436 -8.42 22.05 5.95
N GLN A 437 -8.10 21.18 4.99
CA GLN A 437 -9.11 20.38 4.30
C GLN A 437 -9.58 19.17 5.13
N GLY A 438 -8.77 18.68 6.08
CA GLY A 438 -9.21 17.69 7.06
C GLY A 438 -10.19 18.23 8.13
N GLY A 439 -10.36 19.55 8.20
CA GLY A 439 -11.07 20.22 9.30
C GLY A 439 -12.46 20.79 8.98
N SER A 440 -12.98 20.73 7.76
CA SER A 440 -14.28 21.34 7.42
C SER A 440 -15.17 20.59 6.43
N GLY A 441 -14.88 19.34 6.17
CA GLY A 441 -15.85 18.46 5.51
C GLY A 441 -16.96 18.18 6.53
N LYS A 442 -18.15 18.79 6.38
CA LYS A 442 -19.35 18.22 6.97
C LYS A 442 -19.38 16.76 6.55
N VAL A 443 -19.19 15.87 7.54
CA VAL A 443 -19.46 14.45 7.37
C VAL A 443 -20.89 14.38 6.84
N VAL A 444 -21.01 14.15 5.53
CA VAL A 444 -22.28 13.67 4.98
C VAL A 444 -22.45 12.36 5.73
N LYS A 445 -23.44 12.33 6.63
CA LYS A 445 -23.77 11.10 7.34
C LYS A 445 -24.04 10.07 6.27
N SER A 446 -23.06 9.16 6.09
CA SER A 446 -23.26 7.98 5.27
C SER A 446 -24.51 7.27 5.76
N ILE A 447 -25.23 6.69 4.84
CA ILE A 447 -26.47 5.96 5.06
C ILE A 447 -26.29 5.06 6.27
N GLY A 448 -27.03 5.35 7.36
CA GLY A 448 -27.10 4.53 8.53
C GLY A 448 -25.90 4.62 9.48
N SER A 449 -25.91 5.61 10.36
CA SER A 449 -25.01 5.69 11.52
C SER A 449 -25.14 4.53 12.52
N GLY A 450 -25.74 3.40 12.12
CA GLY A 450 -25.91 2.19 12.92
C GLY A 450 -25.40 0.92 12.27
N TYR A 451 -24.92 0.97 11.02
CA TYR A 451 -24.40 -0.18 10.31
C TYR A 451 -22.87 -0.18 10.39
N LEU A 452 -22.33 -1.02 11.24
CA LEU A 452 -20.90 -1.35 11.22
C LEU A 452 -20.76 -2.64 10.41
N PRO A 453 -19.91 -2.65 9.36
CA PRO A 453 -19.55 -3.89 8.68
C PRO A 453 -19.08 -4.93 9.70
N PRO A 454 -19.31 -6.24 9.49
CA PRO A 454 -19.00 -7.28 10.47
C PRO A 454 -17.54 -7.29 10.96
N HIS A 455 -16.60 -6.88 10.14
CA HIS A 455 -15.19 -6.74 10.53
C HIS A 455 -14.91 -5.54 11.45
N GLN A 456 -15.82 -4.55 11.53
CA GLN A 456 -15.77 -3.42 12.45
C GLN A 456 -16.55 -3.68 13.73
N ALA A 457 -17.35 -4.76 13.79
CA ALA A 457 -17.94 -5.20 15.03
C ALA A 457 -16.84 -5.63 16.00
N ASP A 458 -16.82 -5.07 17.21
CA ASP A 458 -15.87 -5.48 18.25
C ASP A 458 -16.18 -6.91 18.68
N THR A 459 -15.57 -7.86 17.95
CA THR A 459 -15.77 -9.31 18.21
C THR A 459 -15.28 -9.73 19.58
N ARG A 460 -14.56 -8.87 20.32
CA ARG A 460 -14.13 -9.08 21.72
C ARG A 460 -15.26 -8.96 22.71
N LYS A 461 -16.35 -8.25 22.33
CA LYS A 461 -17.56 -8.11 23.14
C LYS A 461 -18.66 -9.12 22.76
N MET A 462 -18.43 -9.96 21.76
CA MET A 462 -19.38 -11.00 21.33
C MET A 462 -19.12 -12.30 22.09
N ALA A 463 -20.21 -12.99 22.45
CA ALA A 463 -20.11 -14.35 22.97
C ALA A 463 -19.34 -15.24 21.97
N PRO A 464 -18.48 -16.16 22.42
CA PRO A 464 -17.58 -16.95 21.55
C PRO A 464 -18.27 -17.66 20.38
N GLY A 465 -19.52 -18.13 20.56
CA GLY A 465 -20.29 -18.76 19.50
C GLY A 465 -20.75 -17.83 18.38
N LYS A 466 -21.06 -16.56 18.68
CA LYS A 466 -21.46 -15.58 17.66
C LYS A 466 -20.26 -15.11 16.80
N ALA A 467 -19.10 -14.94 17.42
CA ALA A 467 -17.87 -14.61 16.71
C ALA A 467 -17.41 -15.76 15.78
N TYR A 468 -17.63 -17.01 16.21
CA TYR A 468 -17.33 -18.19 15.39
C TYR A 468 -18.29 -18.33 14.20
N ALA A 469 -19.60 -18.11 14.41
CA ALA A 469 -20.60 -18.16 13.36
C ALA A 469 -20.37 -17.07 12.29
N LEU A 470 -19.99 -15.86 12.71
CA LEU A 470 -19.64 -14.77 11.81
C LEU A 470 -18.41 -15.12 10.94
N ARG A 471 -17.34 -15.64 11.57
CA ARG A 471 -16.12 -16.07 10.86
C ARG A 471 -16.37 -17.26 9.93
N LYS A 472 -17.26 -18.19 10.32
CA LYS A 472 -17.62 -19.35 9.49
C LYS A 472 -18.51 -18.96 8.31
N GLY A 473 -19.42 -17.98 8.50
CA GLY A 473 -20.20 -17.38 7.41
C GLY A 473 -19.32 -16.71 6.37
N MET A 474 -18.33 -15.91 6.83
CA MET A 474 -17.33 -15.29 5.95
C MET A 474 -16.48 -16.33 5.21
N ALA A 475 -16.07 -17.41 5.87
CA ALA A 475 -15.29 -18.50 5.23
C ALA A 475 -16.09 -19.35 4.24
N ILE A 476 -17.43 -19.35 4.33
CA ILE A 476 -18.32 -20.04 3.38
C ILE A 476 -18.54 -19.15 2.15
N MET A 477 -18.64 -17.82 2.33
CA MET A 477 -18.72 -16.87 1.21
C MET A 477 -17.43 -16.80 0.40
N ASP A 478 -16.25 -16.97 1.02
CA ASP A 478 -14.96 -17.12 0.32
C ASP A 478 -14.84 -18.41 -0.50
N ARG A 479 -15.73 -19.38 -0.30
CA ARG A 479 -15.69 -20.67 -1.01
C ARG A 479 -16.59 -20.75 -2.25
N GLY A 480 -17.27 -19.66 -2.61
CA GLY A 480 -17.99 -19.56 -3.88
C GLY A 480 -19.03 -20.65 -4.05
N ILE A 481 -20.06 -20.63 -3.24
CA ILE A 481 -21.34 -21.28 -3.55
C ILE A 481 -22.32 -20.16 -3.85
#